data_583f635a40db32c4b3d42a9badec32d8
#
_entry.id   583f635a40db32c4b3d42a9badec32d8
#
_cell.length_a   1.000
_cell.length_b   1.000
_cell.length_c   1.000
_cell.angle_alpha   90.00
_cell.angle_beta   90.00
_cell.angle_gamma   90.00
#
_symmetry.space_group_name_H-M   'P 1'
#
loop_
_entity.id
_entity.type
_entity.pdbx_description
1 polymer ?
#
loop_
_entity_poly.entity_id
_entity_poly.type
_entity_poly.pdbx_seq_one_letter_code
_entity_poly.pdbx_strand_id
1 'polypeptide(L)'
;MRPVLIALVALTASVAASPALAQSMTGGEWAFGVGGGTDNRSKDVSKSGTDAWGWALAEWNSSDGFFYTGAGAETIDSSGSDLEIEAGVGIRPQWGGFDFDLNATHKWRVDANPGTDDDAWEFTADVSRAIGPAKAKLRLQHSPDGTGSTETWTWVEARASWDLTLSTSVSAGIGRREQDLSVDYTGWDVGVTWQLTPAVDLDLRYHDTDADPALFGDQYGSALVANVGFYF
;
A
#
# COMPACT_ATOMS: atom_id res chain seq x y z
N MET A 1 16.55 -24.22 -8.84
CA MET A 1 16.16 -23.58 -7.59
C MET A 1 16.89 -22.25 -7.53
N ARG A 2 16.21 -21.15 -7.86
CA ARG A 2 16.76 -19.80 -7.70
C ARG A 2 16.44 -19.32 -6.29
N PRO A 3 17.36 -18.65 -5.57
CA PRO A 3 17.04 -18.09 -4.28
C PRO A 3 16.05 -16.94 -4.48
N VAL A 4 14.87 -17.07 -3.88
CA VAL A 4 13.87 -16.00 -3.80
C VAL A 4 14.40 -14.97 -2.80
N LEU A 5 14.77 -13.80 -3.27
CA LEU A 5 15.03 -12.63 -2.43
C LEU A 5 13.68 -11.96 -2.14
N ILE A 6 13.39 -11.77 -0.88
CA ILE A 6 12.11 -11.27 -0.38
C ILE A 6 12.19 -9.74 -0.19
N ALA A 7 11.23 -9.01 -0.69
CA ALA A 7 11.03 -7.59 -0.35
C ALA A 7 9.65 -7.04 -0.71
N LEU A 8 9.06 -6.15 -0.31
CA LEU A 8 8.47 -4.93 0.15
C LEU A 8 7.11 -4.43 -0.37
N VAL A 9 6.42 -3.58 0.35
CA VAL A 9 5.02 -3.12 0.24
C VAL A 9 4.78 -1.66 -0.01
N ALA A 10 3.61 -1.36 -0.57
CA ALA A 10 3.00 -0.04 -0.61
C ALA A 10 2.73 0.56 0.78
N LEU A 11 3.21 1.77 1.00
CA LEU A 11 3.06 2.58 2.22
C LEU A 11 1.60 3.02 2.41
N THR A 12 0.81 2.27 3.15
CA THR A 12 -0.50 2.73 3.62
C THR A 12 -0.87 2.22 5.01
N ALA A 13 0.11 1.93 5.84
CA ALA A 13 -0.15 1.71 7.26
C ALA A 13 -0.08 3.05 7.99
N SER A 14 -1.19 3.48 8.57
CA SER A 14 -1.14 4.48 9.64
C SER A 14 -0.39 3.85 10.79
N VAL A 15 0.93 4.02 10.82
CA VAL A 15 1.77 3.49 11.89
C VAL A 15 1.47 4.29 13.15
N ALA A 16 0.66 3.71 14.02
CA ALA A 16 0.78 4.02 15.44
C ALA A 16 2.08 3.35 15.92
N ALA A 17 3.22 3.95 15.54
CA ALA A 17 4.52 3.42 15.87
C ALA A 17 4.75 3.54 17.38
N SER A 18 4.83 2.41 18.05
CA SER A 18 5.50 2.37 19.35
C SER A 18 7.02 2.44 19.11
N PRO A 19 7.75 3.34 19.78
CA PRO A 19 9.15 3.56 19.49
C PRO A 19 10.01 2.42 20.09
N ALA A 20 10.40 1.48 19.26
CA ALA A 20 11.46 0.56 19.60
C ALA A 20 12.66 0.85 18.68
N LEU A 21 13.66 1.55 19.24
CA LEU A 21 15.00 1.80 18.69
C LEU A 21 15.11 2.79 17.50
N ALA A 22 14.44 3.93 17.54
CA ALA A 22 14.78 5.06 16.69
C ALA A 22 16.10 5.70 17.16
N GLN A 23 17.18 5.51 16.41
CA GLN A 23 18.37 6.32 16.61
C GLN A 23 18.16 7.69 15.94
N SER A 24 18.00 8.72 16.76
CA SER A 24 17.94 10.12 16.32
C SER A 24 19.23 10.51 15.62
N MET A 25 19.26 10.45 14.30
CA MET A 25 20.24 11.14 13.48
C MET A 25 19.54 12.31 12.82
N THR A 26 19.99 13.54 13.10
CA THR A 26 19.52 14.78 12.47
C THR A 26 18.06 15.21 12.76
N GLY A 27 17.57 15.08 14.01
CA GLY A 27 16.31 15.71 14.45
C GLY A 27 15.03 15.05 13.91
N GLY A 28 15.08 13.80 13.44
CA GLY A 28 13.96 12.99 13.00
C GLY A 28 14.11 11.53 13.43
N GLU A 29 13.11 10.69 13.09
CA GLU A 29 13.04 9.29 13.48
C GLU A 29 12.96 8.37 12.25
N TRP A 30 13.68 7.23 12.31
CA TRP A 30 13.56 6.16 11.33
C TRP A 30 12.60 5.09 11.80
N ALA A 31 11.74 4.63 10.90
CA ALA A 31 10.93 3.44 11.06
C ALA A 31 11.29 2.43 9.97
N PHE A 32 11.35 1.16 10.33
CA PHE A 32 11.61 0.06 9.40
C PHE A 32 10.50 -0.97 9.49
N GLY A 33 10.23 -1.66 8.39
CA GLY A 33 9.28 -2.73 8.37
C GLY A 33 9.65 -3.80 7.37
N VAL A 34 9.29 -5.05 7.67
CA VAL A 34 9.38 -6.19 6.74
C VAL A 34 8.14 -7.06 6.91
N GLY A 35 7.74 -7.76 5.89
CA GLY A 35 6.60 -8.65 6.00
C GLY A 35 6.32 -9.43 4.73
N GLY A 36 5.11 -9.97 4.66
CA GLY A 36 4.64 -10.69 3.48
C GLY A 36 3.24 -11.25 3.68
N GLY A 37 2.74 -11.90 2.67
CA GLY A 37 1.40 -12.45 2.69
C GLY A 37 1.16 -13.45 1.58
N THR A 38 -0.09 -13.88 1.48
CA THR A 38 -0.52 -14.90 0.51
C THR A 38 -0.77 -14.34 -0.89
N ASP A 39 -1.01 -13.03 -1.01
CA ASP A 39 -1.21 -12.31 -2.27
C ASP A 39 -0.96 -10.82 -2.06
N ASN A 40 -0.24 -10.17 -3.00
CA ASN A 40 -0.04 -8.73 -3.00
C ASN A 40 -1.21 -8.03 -3.69
N ARG A 41 -2.11 -7.43 -2.93
CA ARG A 41 -3.24 -6.66 -3.48
C ARG A 41 -3.01 -5.15 -3.40
N SER A 42 -2.97 -4.52 -4.55
CA SER A 42 -2.96 -3.05 -4.69
C SER A 42 -4.23 -2.62 -5.40
N LYS A 43 -5.00 -1.70 -4.77
CA LYS A 43 -6.28 -1.25 -5.34
C LYS A 43 -7.22 -2.44 -5.66
N ASP A 44 -7.24 -3.43 -4.75
CA ASP A 44 -8.00 -4.69 -4.81
C ASP A 44 -7.61 -5.68 -5.92
N VAL A 45 -6.59 -5.40 -6.72
CA VAL A 45 -6.07 -6.27 -7.79
C VAL A 45 -4.71 -6.86 -7.39
N SER A 46 -4.50 -8.16 -7.69
CA SER A 46 -3.23 -8.82 -7.42
C SER A 46 -2.08 -8.23 -8.25
N LYS A 47 -0.95 -7.99 -7.60
CA LYS A 47 0.34 -7.64 -8.21
C LYS A 47 1.33 -8.80 -8.21
N SER A 48 1.06 -9.86 -7.45
CA SER A 48 1.93 -11.03 -7.29
C SER A 48 1.45 -12.24 -8.08
N GLY A 49 0.51 -12.06 -9.03
CA GLY A 49 -0.06 -13.16 -9.78
C GLY A 49 -0.88 -14.14 -8.94
N THR A 50 -1.45 -13.67 -7.81
CA THR A 50 -2.14 -14.46 -6.77
C THR A 50 -1.22 -15.37 -5.94
N ASP A 51 0.10 -15.17 -6.03
CA ASP A 51 1.11 -15.91 -5.29
C ASP A 51 1.58 -15.17 -4.04
N ALA A 52 2.25 -15.91 -3.16
CA ALA A 52 2.84 -15.36 -1.94
C ALA A 52 3.91 -14.31 -2.26
N TRP A 53 3.95 -13.28 -1.47
CA TRP A 53 4.79 -12.13 -1.67
C TRP A 53 5.47 -11.67 -0.38
N GLY A 54 6.43 -10.78 -0.53
CA GLY A 54 7.12 -10.21 0.61
C GLY A 54 7.57 -8.78 0.39
N TRP A 55 7.97 -8.13 1.49
CA TRP A 55 8.26 -6.71 1.53
C TRP A 55 9.20 -6.28 2.68
N ALA A 56 9.93 -5.16 2.58
CA ALA A 56 10.63 -4.40 3.62
C ALA A 56 10.58 -2.89 3.37
N LEU A 57 10.57 -1.99 4.29
CA LEU A 57 10.52 -0.53 4.12
C LEU A 57 11.45 0.20 5.09
N ALA A 58 11.83 1.40 4.70
CA ALA A 58 12.47 2.37 5.56
C ALA A 58 11.81 3.73 5.36
N GLU A 59 11.34 4.36 6.42
CA GLU A 59 10.78 5.71 6.40
C GLU A 59 11.50 6.58 7.43
N TRP A 60 11.90 7.77 7.03
CA TRP A 60 12.36 8.81 7.92
C TRP A 60 11.27 9.87 8.10
N ASN A 61 10.96 10.23 9.35
CA ASN A 61 9.99 11.25 9.71
C ASN A 61 10.72 12.43 10.37
N SER A 62 10.35 13.66 10.01
CA SER A 62 10.78 14.85 10.72
C SER A 62 10.30 14.84 12.18
N SER A 63 11.02 15.53 13.07
CA SER A 63 10.70 15.56 14.52
C SER A 63 9.32 16.11 14.85
N ASP A 64 8.72 16.90 13.97
CA ASP A 64 7.36 17.43 14.09
C ASP A 64 6.31 16.55 13.38
N GLY A 65 6.75 15.46 12.73
CA GLY A 65 5.90 14.55 11.96
C GLY A 65 5.29 15.15 10.69
N PHE A 66 5.67 16.37 10.32
CA PHE A 66 5.09 17.06 9.16
C PHE A 66 5.63 16.53 7.83
N PHE A 67 6.95 16.30 7.74
CA PHE A 67 7.61 15.82 6.52
C PHE A 67 8.12 14.38 6.71
N TYR A 68 8.03 13.58 5.66
CA TYR A 68 8.64 12.25 5.63
C TYR A 68 9.22 11.91 4.26
N THR A 69 10.15 10.98 4.25
CA THR A 69 10.68 10.36 3.05
C THR A 69 10.94 8.89 3.32
N GLY A 70 10.78 8.06 2.33
CA GLY A 70 10.98 6.63 2.50
C GLY A 70 11.37 5.96 1.20
N ALA A 71 11.83 4.75 1.34
CA ALA A 71 12.11 3.87 0.23
C ALA A 71 11.63 2.46 0.54
N GLY A 72 11.34 1.83 -0.52
CA GLY A 72 10.85 0.53 -0.50
C GLY A 72 11.10 -0.37 -1.70
N ALA A 73 10.81 -1.72 -1.62
CA ALA A 73 10.69 -2.68 -2.71
C ALA A 73 9.77 -3.86 -2.34
N GLU A 74 9.00 -4.43 -3.22
CA GLU A 74 8.07 -5.55 -3.02
C GLU A 74 8.23 -6.60 -4.10
N THR A 75 7.97 -7.86 -3.77
CA THR A 75 7.87 -8.89 -4.81
C THR A 75 6.55 -8.75 -5.55
N ILE A 76 6.62 -8.84 -6.86
CA ILE A 76 5.49 -8.76 -7.78
C ILE A 76 5.59 -9.89 -8.81
N ASP A 77 4.55 -10.11 -9.58
CA ASP A 77 4.55 -10.82 -10.86
C ASP A 77 3.78 -9.96 -11.86
N SER A 78 4.46 -9.04 -12.48
CA SER A 78 3.81 -8.07 -13.37
C SER A 78 4.77 -7.57 -14.43
N SER A 79 4.35 -7.64 -15.69
CA SER A 79 5.13 -7.18 -16.86
C SER A 79 6.52 -7.83 -16.98
N GLY A 80 6.65 -9.08 -16.48
CA GLY A 80 7.91 -9.84 -16.48
C GLY A 80 8.88 -9.45 -15.36
N SER A 81 8.49 -8.54 -14.47
CA SER A 81 9.26 -8.17 -13.29
C SER A 81 8.82 -8.96 -12.07
N ASP A 82 9.78 -9.44 -11.29
CA ASP A 82 9.58 -10.12 -10.00
C ASP A 82 9.77 -9.15 -8.81
N LEU A 83 10.19 -7.90 -9.05
CA LEU A 83 10.54 -6.93 -8.02
C LEU A 83 10.17 -5.50 -8.44
N GLU A 84 9.41 -4.80 -7.59
CA GLU A 84 9.19 -3.35 -7.69
C GLU A 84 9.94 -2.66 -6.54
N ILE A 85 10.69 -1.61 -6.85
CA ILE A 85 11.36 -0.72 -5.88
C ILE A 85 10.63 0.62 -5.91
N GLU A 86 10.50 1.28 -4.76
CA GLU A 86 9.92 2.60 -4.71
C GLU A 86 10.70 3.55 -3.79
N ALA A 87 10.64 4.84 -4.09
CA ALA A 87 11.11 5.90 -3.20
C ALA A 87 10.16 7.10 -3.26
N GLY A 88 9.90 7.71 -2.13
CA GLY A 88 8.92 8.79 -2.05
C GLY A 88 9.21 9.83 -0.98
N VAL A 89 8.49 10.94 -1.12
CA VAL A 89 8.47 12.04 -0.16
C VAL A 89 7.04 12.47 0.09
N GLY A 90 6.73 12.95 1.29
CA GLY A 90 5.39 13.40 1.61
C GLY A 90 5.34 14.37 2.79
N ILE A 91 4.14 14.93 2.99
CA ILE A 91 3.81 15.79 4.11
C ILE A 91 2.50 15.36 4.75
N ARG A 92 2.39 15.54 6.08
CA ARG A 92 1.23 15.17 6.89
C ARG A 92 0.64 16.40 7.62
N PRO A 93 0.04 17.36 6.91
CA PRO A 93 -0.59 18.51 7.55
C PRO A 93 -1.88 18.12 8.27
N GLN A 94 -2.21 18.86 9.35
CA GLN A 94 -3.46 18.71 10.10
C GLN A 94 -4.22 20.04 10.05
N TRP A 95 -5.52 19.98 9.74
CA TRP A 95 -6.36 21.18 9.73
C TRP A 95 -7.83 20.85 9.97
N GLY A 96 -8.48 21.65 10.83
CA GLY A 96 -9.93 21.52 11.09
C GLY A 96 -10.36 20.19 11.70
N GLY A 97 -9.45 19.45 12.37
CA GLY A 97 -9.70 18.12 12.89
C GLY A 97 -9.65 17.00 11.83
N PHE A 98 -9.08 17.32 10.67
CA PHE A 98 -8.72 16.36 9.64
C PHE A 98 -7.21 16.18 9.56
N ASP A 99 -6.78 14.94 9.30
CA ASP A 99 -5.42 14.58 8.98
C ASP A 99 -5.31 14.42 7.46
N PHE A 100 -4.27 15.00 6.88
CA PHE A 100 -3.95 14.88 5.46
C PHE A 100 -2.63 14.13 5.30
N ASP A 101 -2.48 13.37 4.21
CA ASP A 101 -1.21 12.81 3.76
C ASP A 101 -1.10 13.07 2.25
N LEU A 102 -0.08 13.81 1.86
CA LEU A 102 0.18 14.18 0.47
C LEU A 102 1.56 13.69 0.11
N ASN A 103 1.67 12.79 -0.87
CA ASN A 103 2.96 12.24 -1.27
C ASN A 103 3.13 12.09 -2.78
N ALA A 104 4.40 12.01 -3.18
CA ALA A 104 4.84 11.63 -4.49
C ALA A 104 5.83 10.48 -4.35
N THR A 105 5.57 9.38 -5.05
CA THR A 105 6.38 8.16 -5.04
C THR A 105 6.82 7.84 -6.46
N HIS A 106 8.09 7.56 -6.65
CA HIS A 106 8.62 7.01 -7.88
C HIS A 106 8.81 5.51 -7.71
N LYS A 107 8.37 4.72 -8.69
CA LYS A 107 8.40 3.27 -8.71
C LYS A 107 9.22 2.76 -9.88
N TRP A 108 9.96 1.68 -9.67
CA TRP A 108 10.77 1.00 -10.69
C TRP A 108 10.50 -0.50 -10.64
N ARG A 109 10.19 -1.11 -11.79
CA ARG A 109 10.10 -2.55 -11.98
C ARG A 109 11.40 -3.08 -12.51
N VAL A 110 12.05 -3.94 -11.73
CA VAL A 110 13.35 -4.50 -12.07
C VAL A 110 13.20 -5.58 -13.14
N ASP A 111 14.01 -5.50 -14.20
CA ASP A 111 14.02 -6.46 -15.31
C ASP A 111 12.65 -6.64 -16.02
N ALA A 112 11.82 -5.59 -16.09
CA ALA A 112 10.58 -5.61 -16.83
C ALA A 112 10.76 -5.99 -18.31
N ASN A 113 9.71 -6.52 -18.93
CA ASN A 113 9.74 -6.93 -20.32
C ASN A 113 10.10 -5.74 -21.24
N PRO A 114 10.96 -5.93 -22.26
CA PRO A 114 11.28 -4.90 -23.21
C PRO A 114 10.03 -4.31 -23.89
N GLY A 115 9.89 -2.98 -23.86
CA GLY A 115 8.77 -2.25 -24.48
C GLY A 115 7.57 -2.05 -23.57
N THR A 116 7.70 -2.37 -22.28
CA THR A 116 6.76 -1.94 -21.24
C THR A 116 7.41 -0.87 -20.36
N ASP A 117 6.61 0.05 -19.82
CA ASP A 117 7.11 1.08 -18.91
C ASP A 117 7.54 0.45 -17.60
N ASP A 118 8.83 0.58 -17.29
CA ASP A 118 9.44 -0.01 -16.11
C ASP A 118 9.51 0.95 -14.92
N ASP A 119 9.17 2.22 -15.10
CA ASP A 119 9.08 3.20 -14.02
C ASP A 119 7.82 4.07 -14.10
N ALA A 120 7.42 4.67 -13.00
CA ALA A 120 6.26 5.56 -12.92
C ALA A 120 6.31 6.51 -11.73
N TRP A 121 5.72 7.69 -11.88
CA TRP A 121 5.35 8.53 -10.74
C TRP A 121 3.91 8.27 -10.30
N GLU A 122 3.73 8.11 -8.99
CA GLU A 122 2.42 8.01 -8.35
C GLU A 122 2.25 9.14 -7.33
N PHE A 123 1.16 9.89 -7.44
CA PHE A 123 0.80 10.98 -6.54
C PHE A 123 -0.40 10.54 -5.70
N THR A 124 -0.29 10.68 -4.38
CA THR A 124 -1.36 10.30 -3.44
C THR A 124 -1.78 11.50 -2.61
N ALA A 125 -3.10 11.66 -2.43
CA ALA A 125 -3.69 12.59 -1.50
C ALA A 125 -4.74 11.86 -0.64
N ASP A 126 -4.46 11.73 0.65
CA ASP A 126 -5.40 11.19 1.64
C ASP A 126 -5.94 12.31 2.52
N VAL A 127 -7.22 12.20 2.87
CA VAL A 127 -7.83 12.95 3.96
C VAL A 127 -8.55 11.99 4.89
N SER A 128 -8.31 12.11 6.18
CA SER A 128 -8.94 11.23 7.18
C SER A 128 -9.40 11.99 8.41
N ARG A 129 -10.36 11.40 9.12
CA ARG A 129 -10.85 11.90 10.40
C ARG A 129 -11.23 10.75 11.32
N ALA A 130 -10.75 10.80 12.57
CA ALA A 130 -11.16 9.89 13.63
C ALA A 130 -12.28 10.52 14.47
N ILE A 131 -13.29 9.72 14.84
CA ILE A 131 -14.40 10.10 15.73
C ILE A 131 -14.63 8.94 16.70
N GLY A 132 -14.07 9.04 17.90
CA GLY A 132 -14.06 7.92 18.85
C GLY A 132 -13.29 6.72 18.28
N PRO A 133 -13.85 5.51 18.29
CA PRO A 133 -13.21 4.32 17.74
C PRO A 133 -13.32 4.22 16.21
N ALA A 134 -14.07 5.10 15.56
CA ALA A 134 -14.26 5.10 14.11
C ALA A 134 -13.27 6.04 13.41
N LYS A 135 -12.75 5.62 12.25
CA LYS A 135 -11.99 6.49 11.34
C LYS A 135 -12.54 6.35 9.94
N ALA A 136 -12.74 7.47 9.27
CA ALA A 136 -13.05 7.52 7.84
C ALA A 136 -11.85 8.10 7.08
N LYS A 137 -11.61 7.61 5.87
CA LYS A 137 -10.56 8.09 4.96
C LYS A 137 -11.09 8.16 3.53
N LEU A 138 -10.73 9.23 2.84
CA LEU A 138 -10.83 9.34 1.39
C LEU A 138 -9.42 9.41 0.81
N ARG A 139 -9.20 8.72 -0.30
CA ARG A 139 -7.93 8.67 -1.04
C ARG A 139 -8.16 9.04 -2.49
N LEU A 140 -7.27 9.85 -3.02
CA LEU A 140 -7.05 10.06 -4.44
C LEU A 140 -5.61 9.65 -4.76
N GLN A 141 -5.43 8.73 -5.71
CA GLN A 141 -4.13 8.41 -6.29
C GLN A 141 -4.16 8.61 -7.79
N HIS A 142 -3.07 9.08 -8.36
CA HIS A 142 -2.95 9.34 -9.78
C HIS A 142 -1.54 9.05 -10.27
N SER A 143 -1.43 8.39 -11.41
CA SER A 143 -0.19 8.28 -12.18
C SER A 143 -0.46 8.85 -13.58
N PRO A 144 0.32 9.81 -14.04
CA PRO A 144 0.19 10.33 -15.42
C PRO A 144 0.69 9.33 -16.46
N ASP A 145 1.54 8.39 -16.03
CA ASP A 145 2.16 7.36 -16.84
C ASP A 145 2.48 6.17 -15.93
N GLY A 146 1.64 5.14 -15.95
CA GLY A 146 1.71 4.01 -15.03
C GLY A 146 2.64 2.92 -15.54
N THR A 147 3.29 2.19 -14.62
CA THR A 147 4.13 1.05 -14.98
C THR A 147 3.36 -0.01 -15.79
N GLY A 148 4.06 -0.69 -16.68
CA GLY A 148 3.49 -1.75 -17.53
C GLY A 148 2.91 -1.19 -18.83
N SER A 149 1.61 -1.31 -19.02
CA SER A 149 0.90 -0.84 -20.22
C SER A 149 -0.41 -0.17 -19.85
N THR A 150 -0.49 0.43 -18.65
CA THR A 150 -1.73 1.03 -18.16
C THR A 150 -1.85 2.51 -18.50
N GLU A 151 -0.76 3.16 -18.93
CA GLU A 151 -0.71 4.59 -19.20
C GLU A 151 -1.25 5.40 -18.01
N THR A 152 -1.97 6.49 -18.26
CA THR A 152 -2.59 7.29 -17.21
C THR A 152 -3.64 6.49 -16.43
N TRP A 153 -3.61 6.59 -15.10
CA TRP A 153 -4.68 6.05 -14.27
C TRP A 153 -4.97 6.93 -13.05
N THR A 154 -6.21 6.79 -12.57
CA THR A 154 -6.68 7.44 -11.34
C THR A 154 -7.44 6.43 -10.47
N TRP A 155 -7.17 6.45 -9.16
CA TRP A 155 -7.90 5.69 -8.15
C TRP A 155 -8.51 6.62 -7.11
N VAL A 156 -9.81 6.45 -6.85
CA VAL A 156 -10.52 7.15 -5.77
C VAL A 156 -11.09 6.12 -4.83
N GLU A 157 -10.79 6.21 -3.53
CA GLU A 157 -11.22 5.24 -2.51
C GLU A 157 -11.88 5.95 -1.32
N ALA A 158 -12.95 5.35 -0.80
CA ALA A 158 -13.50 5.63 0.52
C ALA A 158 -13.30 4.41 1.43
N ARG A 159 -12.75 4.62 2.61
CA ARG A 159 -12.50 3.56 3.61
C ARG A 159 -13.03 3.96 4.98
N ALA A 160 -13.59 3.02 5.69
CA ALA A 160 -13.96 3.16 7.10
C ALA A 160 -13.27 2.09 7.94
N SER A 161 -12.86 2.43 9.15
CA SER A 161 -12.35 1.48 10.13
C SER A 161 -12.97 1.70 11.50
N TRP A 162 -12.94 0.67 12.32
CA TRP A 162 -13.48 0.67 13.68
C TRP A 162 -12.60 -0.15 14.60
N ASP A 163 -12.10 0.47 15.66
CA ASP A 163 -11.32 -0.20 16.70
C ASP A 163 -12.27 -0.97 17.63
N LEU A 164 -12.24 -2.30 17.53
CA LEU A 164 -13.02 -3.20 18.41
C LEU A 164 -12.39 -3.31 19.79
N THR A 165 -11.05 -3.34 19.82
CA THR A 165 -10.23 -3.36 21.04
C THR A 165 -8.99 -2.50 20.82
N LEU A 166 -8.09 -2.44 21.83
CA LEU A 166 -6.78 -1.76 21.69
C LEU A 166 -5.83 -2.44 20.70
N SER A 167 -6.12 -3.69 20.32
CA SER A 167 -5.26 -4.48 19.44
C SER A 167 -5.99 -5.08 18.23
N THR A 168 -7.26 -4.79 18.05
CA THR A 168 -8.07 -5.38 16.97
C THR A 168 -8.93 -4.30 16.33
N SER A 169 -8.81 -4.13 15.02
CA SER A 169 -9.69 -3.27 14.24
C SER A 169 -10.32 -4.02 13.08
N VAL A 170 -11.47 -3.57 12.63
CA VAL A 170 -12.11 -3.98 11.39
C VAL A 170 -12.12 -2.81 10.43
N SER A 171 -12.04 -3.09 9.13
CA SER A 171 -12.13 -2.04 8.12
C SER A 171 -12.77 -2.55 6.85
N ALA A 172 -13.37 -1.62 6.09
CA ALA A 172 -13.85 -1.87 4.75
C ALA A 172 -13.52 -0.68 3.85
N GLY A 173 -13.23 -0.96 2.59
CA GLY A 173 -12.95 0.02 1.56
C GLY A 173 -13.74 -0.26 0.29
N ILE A 174 -13.97 0.78 -0.48
CA ILE A 174 -14.47 0.71 -1.86
C ILE A 174 -13.79 1.80 -2.67
N GLY A 175 -13.31 1.45 -3.86
CA GLY A 175 -12.65 2.39 -4.74
C GLY A 175 -12.97 2.16 -6.21
N ARG A 176 -12.78 3.20 -7.02
CA ARG A 176 -12.92 3.17 -8.48
C ARG A 176 -11.58 3.47 -9.11
N ARG A 177 -11.13 2.59 -10.01
CA ARG A 177 -9.99 2.82 -10.89
C ARG A 177 -10.47 3.13 -12.31
N GLU A 178 -9.95 4.22 -12.86
CA GLU A 178 -10.07 4.59 -14.27
C GLU A 178 -8.67 4.63 -14.88
N GLN A 179 -8.49 4.07 -16.09
CA GLN A 179 -7.19 3.94 -16.74
C GLN A 179 -7.32 3.87 -18.27
N ASP A 180 -6.32 4.42 -18.99
CA ASP A 180 -6.45 4.64 -20.44
C ASP A 180 -6.35 3.35 -21.26
N LEU A 181 -5.44 2.44 -20.93
CA LEU A 181 -5.16 1.24 -21.74
C LEU A 181 -5.50 -0.08 -21.04
N SER A 182 -6.34 -0.07 -20.01
CA SER A 182 -6.80 -1.27 -19.33
C SER A 182 -8.25 -1.12 -18.88
N VAL A 183 -8.83 -2.16 -18.29
CA VAL A 183 -10.22 -2.15 -17.83
C VAL A 183 -10.39 -1.23 -16.63
N ASP A 184 -11.38 -0.35 -16.67
CA ASP A 184 -11.87 0.36 -15.50
C ASP A 184 -12.62 -0.59 -14.58
N TYR A 185 -12.41 -0.46 -13.27
CA TYR A 185 -13.09 -1.33 -12.31
C TYR A 185 -13.38 -0.61 -11.00
N THR A 186 -14.35 -1.16 -10.27
CA THR A 186 -14.62 -0.87 -8.87
C THR A 186 -14.10 -2.03 -8.03
N GLY A 187 -13.19 -1.76 -7.10
CA GLY A 187 -12.71 -2.75 -6.13
C GLY A 187 -13.29 -2.48 -4.76
N TRP A 188 -13.38 -3.50 -3.93
CA TRP A 188 -13.77 -3.38 -2.53
C TRP A 188 -13.10 -4.45 -1.67
N ASP A 189 -12.91 -4.12 -0.40
CA ASP A 189 -12.34 -5.02 0.57
C ASP A 189 -13.02 -4.91 1.93
N VAL A 190 -12.91 -5.98 2.71
CA VAL A 190 -13.26 -6.00 4.13
C VAL A 190 -12.27 -6.87 4.89
N GLY A 191 -11.78 -6.39 6.03
CA GLY A 191 -10.75 -7.12 6.77
C GLY A 191 -10.70 -6.82 8.25
N VAL A 192 -9.90 -7.64 8.92
CA VAL A 192 -9.58 -7.54 10.35
C VAL A 192 -8.07 -7.47 10.50
N THR A 193 -7.61 -6.50 11.26
CA THR A 193 -6.20 -6.36 11.62
C THR A 193 -6.04 -6.63 13.11
N TRP A 194 -5.04 -7.45 13.48
CA TRP A 194 -4.64 -7.74 14.86
C TRP A 194 -3.21 -7.29 15.10
N GLN A 195 -3.01 -6.38 16.02
CA GLN A 195 -1.70 -6.04 16.56
C GLN A 195 -1.35 -7.05 17.66
N LEU A 196 -0.58 -8.09 17.32
CA LEU A 196 -0.18 -9.15 18.26
C LEU A 196 0.81 -8.63 19.31
N THR A 197 1.70 -7.76 18.90
CA THR A 197 2.65 -7.02 19.75
C THR A 197 2.82 -5.60 19.18
N PRO A 198 3.47 -4.66 19.88
CA PRO A 198 3.79 -3.35 19.29
C PRO A 198 4.60 -3.40 17.99
N ALA A 199 5.21 -4.54 17.69
CA ALA A 199 6.08 -4.75 16.54
C ALA A 199 5.51 -5.77 15.52
N VAL A 200 4.34 -6.37 15.73
CA VAL A 200 3.83 -7.43 14.85
C VAL A 200 2.33 -7.28 14.63
N ASP A 201 1.96 -7.10 13.36
CA ASP A 201 0.57 -7.07 12.91
C ASP A 201 0.24 -8.27 12.02
N LEU A 202 -0.98 -8.77 12.16
CA LEU A 202 -1.63 -9.70 11.24
C LEU A 202 -2.83 -9.02 10.60
N ASP A 203 -3.01 -9.17 9.28
CA ASP A 203 -4.21 -8.73 8.57
C ASP A 203 -4.82 -9.91 7.81
N LEU A 204 -6.14 -10.09 7.94
CA LEU A 204 -6.91 -11.01 7.14
C LEU A 204 -8.00 -10.23 6.43
N ARG A 205 -7.98 -10.25 5.09
CA ARG A 205 -8.80 -9.38 4.26
C ARG A 205 -9.35 -10.10 3.04
N TYR A 206 -10.64 -9.93 2.81
CA TYR A 206 -11.28 -10.34 1.57
C TYR A 206 -11.31 -9.16 0.61
N HIS A 207 -10.89 -9.40 -0.63
CA HIS A 207 -10.90 -8.46 -1.75
C HIS A 207 -11.76 -8.98 -2.88
N ASP A 208 -12.37 -8.07 -3.64
CA ASP A 208 -13.08 -8.40 -4.87
C ASP A 208 -13.15 -7.18 -5.79
N THR A 209 -13.44 -7.42 -7.07
CA THR A 209 -13.65 -6.35 -8.07
C THR A 209 -14.85 -6.66 -8.96
N ASP A 210 -15.40 -5.64 -9.63
CA ASP A 210 -16.44 -5.81 -10.65
C ASP A 210 -15.90 -6.16 -12.05
N ALA A 211 -14.57 -6.24 -12.23
CA ALA A 211 -13.97 -6.69 -13.49
C ALA A 211 -14.03 -8.22 -13.60
N ASP A 212 -14.48 -8.73 -14.75
CA ASP A 212 -14.61 -10.18 -14.99
C ASP A 212 -13.22 -10.82 -15.14
N PRO A 213 -12.77 -11.70 -14.20
CA PRO A 213 -11.47 -12.35 -14.30
C PRO A 213 -11.34 -13.27 -15.51
N ALA A 214 -12.44 -13.80 -16.05
CA ALA A 214 -12.41 -14.62 -17.26
C ALA A 214 -12.07 -13.80 -18.53
N LEU A 215 -12.26 -12.48 -18.49
CA LEU A 215 -11.95 -11.57 -19.60
C LEU A 215 -10.64 -10.80 -19.39
N PHE A 216 -10.33 -10.41 -18.14
CA PHE A 216 -9.26 -9.49 -17.84
C PHE A 216 -8.10 -10.11 -17.02
N GLY A 217 -8.25 -11.37 -16.59
CA GLY A 217 -7.23 -12.16 -15.90
C GLY A 217 -7.50 -12.36 -14.40
N ASP A 218 -6.95 -13.44 -13.87
CA ASP A 218 -7.19 -13.92 -12.49
C ASP A 218 -6.82 -12.90 -11.40
N GLN A 219 -5.94 -11.93 -11.71
CA GLN A 219 -5.58 -10.85 -10.81
C GLN A 219 -6.77 -10.00 -10.35
N TYR A 220 -7.86 -9.92 -11.14
CA TYR A 220 -9.10 -9.20 -10.81
C TYR A 220 -10.07 -10.04 -9.96
N GLY A 221 -9.82 -11.34 -9.84
CA GLY A 221 -10.68 -12.25 -9.08
C GLY A 221 -10.68 -11.98 -7.59
N SER A 222 -11.75 -12.42 -6.92
CA SER A 222 -11.85 -12.34 -5.46
C SER A 222 -10.79 -13.18 -4.76
N ALA A 223 -10.30 -12.70 -3.61
CA ALA A 223 -9.34 -13.44 -2.79
C ALA A 223 -9.49 -13.15 -1.29
N LEU A 224 -9.22 -14.17 -0.49
CA LEU A 224 -8.98 -14.02 0.95
C LEU A 224 -7.46 -13.97 1.18
N VAL A 225 -6.96 -12.84 1.63
CA VAL A 225 -5.53 -12.56 1.78
C VAL A 225 -5.15 -12.47 3.25
N ALA A 226 -4.07 -13.15 3.63
CA ALA A 226 -3.46 -13.04 4.94
C ALA A 226 -2.08 -12.40 4.83
N ASN A 227 -1.81 -11.38 5.64
CA ASN A 227 -0.54 -10.67 5.69
C ASN A 227 0.02 -10.64 7.11
N VAL A 228 1.35 -10.62 7.23
CA VAL A 228 2.07 -10.37 8.47
C VAL A 228 3.09 -9.26 8.26
N GLY A 229 3.14 -8.30 9.18
CA GLY A 229 4.13 -7.23 9.22
C GLY A 229 4.92 -7.22 10.51
N PHE A 230 6.22 -6.92 10.43
CA PHE A 230 7.13 -6.72 11.54
C PHE A 230 7.71 -5.31 11.44
N TYR A 231 7.62 -4.51 12.52
CA TYR A 231 8.04 -3.11 12.56
C TYR A 231 9.05 -2.87 13.68
N PHE A 232 10.06 -2.04 13.43
CA PHE A 232 11.15 -1.76 14.37
C PHE A 232 11.87 -0.43 14.09
#